data_7eb42bcd7c0352f4d312eb447e02f1e0
#
_entry.id   7eb42bcd7c0352f4d312eb447e02f1e0
#
_cell.length_a   1.000
_cell.length_b   1.000
_cell.length_c   1.000
_cell.angle_alpha   90.00
_cell.angle_beta   90.00
_cell.angle_gamma   90.00
#
_symmetry.space_group_name_H-M   'P 1'
#
loop_
_entity.id
_entity.type
_entity.pdbx_description
1 polymer ?
#
loop_
_entity_poly.entity_id
_entity_poly.type
_entity_poly.pdbx_seq_one_letter_code
_entity_poly.pdbx_strand_id
1 'polypeptide(L)'
;MARVSFVPLDEMPKELRSAVARGQQSRMLSSPRPVQVWAHRPSAALAWLGLLESLHQDSLLDERLRELVRLKIASITTCQACQLARKSDQVTEDDIACLSSDSDRFEPSERAAL
;
A
#
# COMPACT_ATOMS: atom_id res chain seq x y z
N MET A 1 -15.14 -11.23 -10.52
CA MET A 1 -14.55 -11.26 -11.88
C MET A 1 -14.18 -9.84 -12.29
N ALA A 2 -12.96 -9.61 -12.73
CA ALA A 2 -12.54 -8.31 -13.25
C ALA A 2 -13.20 -8.08 -14.63
N ARG A 3 -13.72 -6.86 -14.86
CA ARG A 3 -14.30 -6.47 -16.15
C ARG A 3 -13.24 -6.09 -17.19
N VAL A 4 -12.01 -5.87 -16.72
CA VAL A 4 -10.87 -5.48 -17.53
C VAL A 4 -9.80 -6.54 -17.36
N SER A 5 -9.20 -6.97 -18.48
CA SER A 5 -8.10 -7.95 -18.44
C SER A 5 -6.86 -7.36 -17.77
N PHE A 6 -6.07 -8.21 -17.15
CA PHE A 6 -4.75 -7.83 -16.63
C PHE A 6 -3.74 -7.80 -17.77
N VAL A 7 -3.02 -6.70 -17.91
CA VAL A 7 -1.87 -6.64 -18.82
C VAL A 7 -0.75 -7.49 -18.21
N PRO A 8 -0.22 -8.50 -18.92
CA PRO A 8 0.91 -9.29 -18.43
C PRO A 8 2.14 -8.41 -18.18
N LEU A 9 2.95 -8.78 -17.18
CA LEU A 9 4.12 -7.98 -16.82
C LEU A 9 5.14 -7.87 -17.95
N ASP A 10 5.31 -8.92 -18.73
CA ASP A 10 6.22 -8.97 -19.89
C ASP A 10 5.72 -8.14 -21.08
N GLU A 11 4.43 -7.84 -21.16
CA GLU A 11 3.84 -6.96 -22.16
C GLU A 11 3.87 -5.48 -21.77
N MET A 12 4.21 -5.17 -20.52
CA MET A 12 4.32 -3.78 -20.06
C MET A 12 5.56 -3.10 -20.65
N PRO A 13 5.51 -1.77 -20.94
CA PRO A 13 6.70 -1.00 -21.24
C PRO A 13 7.79 -1.19 -20.18
N LYS A 14 9.05 -1.21 -20.60
CA LYS A 14 10.21 -1.44 -19.72
C LYS A 14 10.20 -0.56 -18.47
N GLU A 15 9.89 0.73 -18.63
CA GLU A 15 9.85 1.70 -17.52
C GLU A 15 8.79 1.33 -16.47
N LEU A 16 7.58 0.96 -16.92
CA LEU A 16 6.50 0.57 -16.04
C LEU A 16 6.84 -0.76 -15.32
N ARG A 17 7.38 -1.72 -16.04
CA ARG A 17 7.81 -2.99 -15.48
C ARG A 17 8.90 -2.80 -14.41
N SER A 18 9.87 -1.92 -14.65
CA SER A 18 10.91 -1.57 -13.68
C SER A 18 10.32 -0.89 -12.44
N ALA A 19 9.35 0.01 -12.61
CA ALA A 19 8.67 0.69 -11.51
C ALA A 19 7.86 -0.31 -10.65
N VAL A 20 7.21 -1.29 -11.27
CA VAL A 20 6.51 -2.36 -10.54
C VAL A 20 7.50 -3.17 -9.72
N ALA A 21 8.63 -3.57 -10.30
CA ALA A 21 9.65 -4.34 -9.60
C ALA A 21 10.21 -3.59 -8.37
N ARG A 22 10.50 -2.30 -8.51
CA ARG A 22 10.92 -1.45 -7.37
C ARG A 22 9.84 -1.38 -6.29
N GLY A 23 8.60 -1.18 -6.70
CA GLY A 23 7.47 -1.11 -5.77
C GLY A 23 7.26 -2.40 -4.97
N GLN A 24 7.47 -3.56 -5.58
CA GLN A 24 7.41 -4.85 -4.89
C GLN A 24 8.62 -5.05 -3.97
N GLN A 25 9.81 -4.67 -4.41
CA GLN A 25 11.03 -4.79 -3.61
C GLN A 25 10.97 -3.90 -2.35
N SER A 26 10.42 -2.70 -2.46
CA SER A 26 10.23 -1.78 -1.33
C SER A 26 9.03 -2.09 -0.44
N ARG A 27 8.26 -3.15 -0.75
CA ARG A 27 7.00 -3.52 -0.10
C ARG A 27 5.88 -2.48 -0.27
N MET A 28 6.08 -1.44 -1.07
CA MET A 28 5.03 -0.49 -1.45
C MET A 28 3.89 -1.20 -2.18
N LEU A 29 4.23 -2.14 -3.07
CA LEU A 29 3.27 -2.99 -3.77
C LEU A 29 3.31 -4.41 -3.20
N SER A 30 2.22 -4.84 -2.59
CA SER A 30 2.05 -6.23 -2.14
C SER A 30 1.70 -7.16 -3.31
N SER A 31 1.15 -6.59 -4.39
CA SER A 31 0.74 -7.32 -5.59
C SER A 31 0.86 -6.41 -6.81
N PRO A 32 1.25 -6.93 -7.97
CA PRO A 32 1.27 -6.15 -9.21
C PRO A 32 -0.13 -5.95 -9.81
N ARG A 33 -1.14 -6.66 -9.36
CA ARG A 33 -2.48 -6.69 -9.97
C ARG A 33 -3.13 -5.31 -10.21
N PRO A 34 -3.10 -4.36 -9.25
CA PRO A 34 -3.66 -3.04 -9.51
C PRO A 34 -2.96 -2.34 -10.69
N VAL A 35 -1.64 -2.50 -10.78
CA VAL A 35 -0.86 -1.90 -11.87
C VAL A 35 -1.14 -2.60 -13.20
N GLN A 36 -1.37 -3.91 -13.20
CA GLN A 36 -1.74 -4.66 -14.40
C GLN A 36 -3.06 -4.16 -15.01
N VAL A 37 -3.99 -3.71 -14.19
CA VAL A 37 -5.23 -3.06 -14.68
C VAL A 37 -4.92 -1.66 -15.24
N TRP A 38 -4.12 -0.87 -14.54
CA TRP A 38 -3.77 0.50 -14.96
C TRP A 38 -2.82 0.52 -16.15
N ALA A 39 -2.12 -0.59 -16.42
CA ALA A 39 -1.17 -0.71 -17.53
C ALA A 39 -1.81 -0.60 -18.92
N HIS A 40 -3.13 -0.66 -19.03
CA HIS A 40 -3.85 -0.25 -20.25
C HIS A 40 -3.61 1.23 -20.60
N ARG A 41 -3.19 2.03 -19.63
CA ARG A 41 -2.74 3.42 -19.76
C ARG A 41 -1.36 3.57 -19.10
N PRO A 42 -0.26 3.13 -19.74
CA PRO A 42 1.05 3.05 -19.11
C PRO A 42 1.56 4.34 -18.50
N SER A 43 1.31 5.49 -19.14
CA SER A 43 1.70 6.80 -18.63
C SER A 43 0.96 7.16 -17.34
N ALA A 44 -0.32 6.84 -17.24
CA ALA A 44 -1.10 7.05 -16.03
C ALA A 44 -0.64 6.12 -14.90
N ALA A 45 -0.34 4.86 -15.22
CA ALA A 45 0.20 3.89 -14.26
C ALA A 45 1.56 4.36 -13.69
N LEU A 46 2.44 4.87 -14.55
CA LEU A 46 3.74 5.44 -14.13
C LEU A 46 3.58 6.65 -13.22
N ALA A 47 2.70 7.58 -13.55
CA ALA A 47 2.43 8.77 -12.75
C ALA A 47 1.88 8.39 -11.36
N TRP A 48 0.95 7.42 -11.32
CA TRP A 48 0.39 6.90 -10.07
C TRP A 48 1.45 6.21 -9.20
N LEU A 49 2.29 5.37 -9.81
CA LEU A 49 3.39 4.72 -9.10
C LEU A 49 4.40 5.73 -8.56
N GLY A 50 4.72 6.77 -9.33
CA GLY A 50 5.60 7.86 -8.88
C GLY A 50 5.04 8.59 -7.66
N LEU A 51 3.75 8.88 -7.65
CA LEU A 51 3.08 9.46 -6.49
C LEU A 51 3.16 8.54 -5.28
N LEU A 52 2.84 7.26 -5.43
CA LEU A 52 2.93 6.30 -4.33
C LEU A 52 4.35 6.13 -3.80
N GLU A 53 5.34 6.08 -4.68
CA GLU A 53 6.75 5.98 -4.31
C GLU A 53 7.18 7.17 -3.46
N SER A 54 6.81 8.38 -3.86
CA SER A 54 7.06 9.59 -3.09
C SER A 54 6.40 9.55 -1.71
N LEU A 55 5.13 9.18 -1.64
CA LEU A 55 4.41 9.07 -0.37
C LEU A 55 4.91 7.96 0.54
N HIS A 56 5.52 6.91 -0.01
CA HIS A 56 6.01 5.77 0.74
C HIS A 56 7.45 5.94 1.21
N GLN A 57 8.36 6.41 0.34
CA GLN A 57 9.78 6.53 0.63
C GLN A 57 10.15 7.86 1.27
N ASP A 58 9.53 8.94 0.81
CA ASP A 58 9.79 10.31 1.27
C ASP A 58 8.71 10.82 2.24
N SER A 59 8.00 9.90 2.89
CA SER A 59 6.92 10.23 3.81
C SER A 59 7.41 11.06 4.99
N LEU A 60 6.64 12.10 5.35
CA LEU A 60 6.84 12.85 6.59
C LEU A 60 6.40 12.07 7.83
N LEU A 61 5.55 11.04 7.65
CA LEU A 61 5.15 10.15 8.73
C LEU A 61 6.18 9.03 8.88
N ASP A 62 6.49 8.66 10.11
CA ASP A 62 7.30 7.48 10.36
C ASP A 62 6.61 6.21 9.82
N GLU A 63 7.41 5.18 9.60
CA GLU A 63 6.94 3.95 8.96
C GLU A 63 5.83 3.27 9.74
N ARG A 64 5.96 3.20 11.08
CA ARG A 64 4.96 2.58 11.94
C ARG A 64 3.63 3.33 11.90
N LEU A 65 3.65 4.66 12.08
CA LEU A 65 2.44 5.47 12.04
C LEU A 65 1.74 5.37 10.68
N ARG A 66 2.50 5.44 9.59
CA ARG A 66 1.97 5.30 8.24
C ARG A 66 1.25 3.95 8.04
N GLU A 67 1.85 2.86 8.53
CA GLU A 67 1.25 1.52 8.42
C GLU A 67 0.02 1.37 9.30
N LEU A 68 0.03 1.87 10.52
CA LEU A 68 -1.14 1.88 11.41
C LEU A 68 -2.33 2.61 10.77
N VAL A 69 -2.11 3.81 10.26
CA VAL A 69 -3.16 4.61 9.59
C VAL A 69 -3.68 3.89 8.34
N ARG A 70 -2.78 3.33 7.53
CA ARG A 70 -3.17 2.56 6.34
C ARG A 70 -4.07 1.38 6.69
N LEU A 71 -3.71 0.62 7.71
CA LEU A 71 -4.50 -0.54 8.17
C LEU A 71 -5.84 -0.11 8.78
N LYS A 72 -5.86 1.01 9.51
CA LYS A 72 -7.10 1.59 10.03
C LYS A 72 -8.05 1.97 8.90
N ILE A 73 -7.57 2.66 7.88
CA ILE A 73 -8.36 3.01 6.69
C ILE A 73 -8.86 1.75 5.99
N ALA A 74 -8.00 0.73 5.83
CA ALA A 74 -8.37 -0.54 5.22
C ALA A 74 -9.50 -1.24 5.99
N SER A 75 -9.49 -1.15 7.30
CA SER A 75 -10.55 -1.68 8.18
C SER A 75 -11.87 -0.93 7.99
N ILE A 76 -11.85 0.41 7.97
CA ILE A 76 -13.03 1.26 7.79
C ILE A 76 -13.64 1.03 6.40
N THR A 77 -12.82 0.92 5.37
CA THR A 77 -13.26 0.71 3.97
C THR A 77 -13.56 -0.74 3.63
N THR A 78 -13.41 -1.66 4.59
CA THR A 78 -13.59 -3.11 4.40
C THR A 78 -12.80 -3.67 3.21
N CYS A 79 -11.63 -3.11 2.93
CA CYS A 79 -10.75 -3.57 1.86
C CYS A 79 -9.95 -4.79 2.32
N GLN A 80 -10.43 -6.00 2.04
CA GLN A 80 -9.78 -7.26 2.47
C GLN A 80 -8.32 -7.36 1.98
N ALA A 81 -8.07 -7.08 0.71
CA ALA A 81 -6.72 -7.12 0.16
C ALA A 81 -5.77 -6.14 0.87
N CYS A 82 -6.28 -4.95 1.21
CA CYS A 82 -5.52 -3.93 1.93
C CYS A 82 -5.24 -4.33 3.39
N GLN A 83 -6.20 -5.03 4.03
CA GLN A 83 -6.06 -5.51 5.40
C GLN A 83 -5.04 -6.66 5.50
N LEU A 84 -5.00 -7.53 4.50
CA LEU A 84 -4.06 -8.66 4.45
C LEU A 84 -2.64 -8.24 4.06
N ALA A 85 -2.49 -7.16 3.30
CA ALA A 85 -1.20 -6.65 2.91
C ALA A 85 -0.44 -6.08 4.11
N ARG A 86 0.86 -6.39 4.21
CA ARG A 86 1.78 -5.84 5.22
C ARG A 86 2.89 -5.09 4.51
N LYS A 87 3.02 -3.81 4.81
CA LYS A 87 4.03 -2.94 4.19
C LYS A 87 5.16 -2.58 5.14
N SER A 88 5.04 -2.97 6.41
CA SER A 88 6.03 -2.74 7.45
C SER A 88 6.00 -3.84 8.50
N ASP A 89 7.16 -4.18 9.03
CA ASP A 89 7.29 -5.11 10.17
C ASP A 89 7.20 -4.40 11.53
N GLN A 90 7.07 -3.07 11.54
CA GLN A 90 6.95 -2.28 12.76
C GLN A 90 5.54 -2.32 13.39
N VAL A 91 4.57 -2.88 12.69
CA VAL A 91 3.20 -3.10 13.19
C VAL A 91 2.97 -4.58 13.34
N THR A 92 2.65 -5.02 14.56
CA THR A 92 2.40 -6.42 14.88
C THR A 92 0.93 -6.79 14.69
N GLU A 93 0.62 -8.09 14.67
CA GLU A 93 -0.78 -8.55 14.62
C GLU A 93 -1.57 -8.13 15.87
N ASP A 94 -0.90 -8.03 17.04
CA ASP A 94 -1.52 -7.51 18.25
C ASP A 94 -1.88 -6.02 18.15
N ASP A 95 -1.04 -5.22 17.48
CA ASP A 95 -1.36 -3.82 17.19
C ASP A 95 -2.60 -3.74 16.29
N ILE A 96 -2.68 -4.59 15.27
CA ILE A 96 -3.79 -4.62 14.33
C ILE A 96 -5.09 -5.01 15.04
N ALA A 97 -5.05 -5.97 15.95
CA ALA A 97 -6.21 -6.36 16.74
C ALA A 97 -6.75 -5.23 17.62
N CYS A 98 -5.90 -4.27 17.99
CA CYS A 98 -6.25 -3.13 18.84
C CYS A 98 -6.64 -1.86 18.07
N LEU A 99 -6.57 -1.84 16.75
CA LEU A 99 -6.81 -0.62 15.93
C LEU A 99 -8.17 0.05 16.13
N SER A 100 -9.17 -0.68 16.60
CA SER A 100 -10.52 -0.15 16.85
C SER A 100 -10.79 0.13 18.33
N SER A 101 -9.79 0.02 19.18
CA SER A 101 -9.89 0.25 20.62
C SER A 101 -9.00 1.42 21.06
N ASP A 102 -9.39 2.06 22.16
CA ASP A 102 -8.52 3.01 22.87
C ASP A 102 -7.52 2.21 23.70
N SER A 103 -6.43 1.80 23.09
CA SER A 103 -5.43 0.93 23.69
C SER A 103 -4.18 1.70 24.10
N ASP A 104 -3.65 1.36 25.28
CA ASP A 104 -2.36 1.90 25.77
C ASP A 104 -1.15 1.39 24.97
N ARG A 105 -1.36 0.48 24.01
CA ARG A 105 -0.33 0.06 23.06
C ARG A 105 0.13 1.19 22.14
N PHE A 106 -0.73 2.19 21.93
CA PHE A 106 -0.46 3.28 20.99
C PHE A 106 0.03 4.52 21.73
N GLU A 107 1.10 5.09 21.20
CA GLU A 107 1.58 6.38 21.64
C GLU A 107 0.50 7.47 21.44
N PRO A 108 0.55 8.60 22.20
CA PRO A 108 -0.46 9.65 22.05
C PRO A 108 -0.64 10.18 20.63
N SER A 109 0.45 10.30 19.87
CA SER A 109 0.42 10.73 18.46
C SER A 109 -0.25 9.68 17.56
N GLU A 110 -0.02 8.40 17.82
CA GLU A 110 -0.66 7.30 17.11
C GLU A 110 -2.16 7.26 17.41
N ARG A 111 -2.55 7.39 18.67
CA ARG A 111 -3.96 7.45 19.08
C ARG A 111 -4.70 8.63 18.45
N ALA A 112 -4.04 9.78 18.35
CA ALA A 112 -4.62 10.95 17.69
C ALA A 112 -4.87 10.75 16.19
N ALA A 113 -4.13 9.84 15.54
CA ALA A 113 -4.24 9.55 14.11
C ALA A 113 -5.21 8.40 13.80
N LEU A 114 -5.53 7.56 14.77
CA LEU A 114 -6.36 6.36 14.63
C LEU A 114 -7.83 6.60 15.03
#